data_acf5efba0d07eeaea8e079679ca8b95d
#
_entry.id   acf5efba0d07eeaea8e079679ca8b95d
#
_cell.length_a   1.000
_cell.length_b   1.000
_cell.length_c   1.000
_cell.angle_alpha   90.00
_cell.angle_beta   90.00
_cell.angle_gamma   90.00
#
_symmetry.space_group_name_H-M   'P 1'
#
loop_
_entity.id
_entity.type
_entity.pdbx_description
1 polymer ?
#
loop_
_entity_poly.entity_id
_entity_poly.type
_entity_poly.pdbx_seq_one_letter_code
_entity_poly.pdbx_strand_id
1 'polypeptide(L)'
;MCLCLIGIILFYTLFPLVGLKFPAFAKVVQTAVTVILAVGVLVVGITEGIIIHASFGNPEEPVDYVVVLGAKVNRDGPSVSLWDRICAAYTYLDEHPNVTAVLSGGQGTDEPITEAECMYRELVNLGIDPQRLWMEENATSTWENLNFSLDLIEEKTGERPQKLGVLSSEYHLYRASRFAKACGVEFVGIPAKTSRLSQKINHFMREVAGVWHYILLGGNYD
;
A
#
# COMPACT_ATOMS: atom_id res chain seq x y z
N MET A 1 14.60 -13.62 2.75
CA MET A 1 13.97 -14.49 3.77
C MET A 1 14.73 -15.79 3.99
N CYS A 2 15.07 -16.58 2.97
CA CYS A 2 15.80 -17.84 3.16
C CYS A 2 17.16 -17.70 3.89
N LEU A 3 17.96 -16.68 3.59
CA LEU A 3 19.27 -16.47 4.22
C LEU A 3 19.17 -16.20 5.73
N CYS A 4 18.15 -15.46 6.18
CA CYS A 4 17.93 -15.20 7.61
C CYS A 4 17.55 -16.49 8.36
N LEU A 5 16.67 -17.29 7.78
CA LEU A 5 16.29 -18.60 8.36
C LEU A 5 17.48 -19.54 8.46
N ILE A 6 18.30 -19.62 7.41
CA ILE A 6 19.55 -20.41 7.42
C ILE A 6 20.47 -19.90 8.53
N GLY A 7 20.67 -18.60 8.66
CA GLY A 7 21.49 -18.01 9.73
C GLY A 7 20.99 -18.36 11.14
N ILE A 8 19.68 -18.31 11.36
CA ILE A 8 19.06 -18.70 12.64
C ILE A 8 19.29 -20.19 12.92
N ILE A 9 19.05 -21.06 11.94
CA ILE A 9 19.27 -22.51 12.08
C ILE A 9 20.74 -22.80 12.40
N LEU A 10 21.67 -22.20 11.65
CA LEU A 10 23.10 -22.37 11.88
C LEU A 10 23.52 -21.88 13.28
N PHE A 11 22.97 -20.74 13.72
CA PHE A 11 23.22 -20.24 15.07
C PHE A 11 22.79 -21.25 16.13
N TYR A 12 21.55 -21.74 16.08
CA TYR A 12 21.03 -22.66 17.09
C TYR A 12 21.64 -24.08 17.01
N THR A 13 22.21 -24.48 15.86
CA THR A 13 22.88 -25.79 15.71
C THR A 13 24.36 -25.74 16.07
N LEU A 14 25.08 -24.70 15.71
CA LEU A 14 26.53 -24.61 15.91
C LEU A 14 26.94 -23.89 17.20
N PHE A 15 26.19 -22.88 17.63
CA PHE A 15 26.53 -22.08 18.79
C PHE A 15 26.58 -22.87 20.11
N PRO A 16 25.75 -23.92 20.34
CA PRO A 16 25.92 -24.81 21.53
C PRO A 16 27.29 -25.44 21.68
N LEU A 17 28.07 -25.60 20.59
CA LEU A 17 29.45 -26.08 20.64
C LEU A 17 30.38 -25.13 21.45
N VAL A 18 30.09 -23.82 21.42
CA VAL A 18 30.77 -22.83 22.25
C VAL A 18 30.45 -23.04 23.73
N GLY A 19 29.26 -23.54 24.03
CA GLY A 19 28.81 -23.89 25.38
C GLY A 19 29.62 -25.02 26.05
N LEU A 20 30.27 -25.87 25.27
CA LEU A 20 31.16 -26.90 25.80
C LEU A 20 32.37 -26.30 26.55
N LYS A 21 32.86 -25.12 26.09
CA LYS A 21 34.00 -24.42 26.70
C LYS A 21 33.57 -23.29 27.67
N PHE A 22 32.46 -22.60 27.34
CA PHE A 22 31.99 -21.41 28.06
C PHE A 22 30.47 -21.46 28.28
N PRO A 23 29.98 -22.36 29.20
CA PRO A 23 28.55 -22.66 29.32
C PRO A 23 27.70 -21.44 29.76
N ALA A 24 28.19 -20.64 30.69
CA ALA A 24 27.46 -19.45 31.17
C ALA A 24 27.33 -18.38 30.08
N PHE A 25 28.41 -18.12 29.36
CA PHE A 25 28.41 -17.16 28.22
C PHE A 25 27.49 -17.62 27.11
N ALA A 26 27.58 -18.88 26.69
CA ALA A 26 26.75 -19.44 25.65
C ALA A 26 25.25 -19.34 26.00
N LYS A 27 24.86 -19.62 27.22
CA LYS A 27 23.49 -19.52 27.73
C LYS A 27 22.98 -18.07 27.66
N VAL A 28 23.78 -17.08 28.10
CA VAL A 28 23.40 -15.67 28.06
C VAL A 28 23.17 -15.20 26.63
N VAL A 29 24.12 -15.50 25.72
CA VAL A 29 24.01 -15.08 24.30
C VAL A 29 22.80 -15.75 23.63
N GLN A 30 22.61 -17.06 23.85
CA GLN A 30 21.46 -17.76 23.25
C GLN A 30 20.14 -17.22 23.78
N THR A 31 20.02 -16.92 25.06
CA THR A 31 18.84 -16.31 25.66
C THR A 31 18.60 -14.92 25.06
N ALA A 32 19.63 -14.08 24.96
CA ALA A 32 19.53 -12.75 24.38
C ALA A 32 19.05 -12.80 22.90
N VAL A 33 19.64 -13.68 22.09
CA VAL A 33 19.21 -13.88 20.69
C VAL A 33 17.76 -14.36 20.62
N THR A 34 17.37 -15.32 21.46
CA THR A 34 15.99 -15.82 21.52
C THR A 34 15.00 -14.70 21.86
N VAL A 35 15.32 -13.86 22.84
CA VAL A 35 14.47 -12.72 23.24
C VAL A 35 14.36 -11.71 22.10
N ILE A 36 15.46 -11.36 21.44
CA ILE A 36 15.45 -10.44 20.29
C ILE A 36 14.57 -10.98 19.16
N LEU A 37 14.72 -12.27 18.83
CA LEU A 37 13.89 -12.91 17.80
C LEU A 37 12.40 -12.93 18.18
N ALA A 38 12.09 -13.24 19.44
CA ALA A 38 10.72 -13.26 19.94
C ALA A 38 10.07 -11.85 19.87
N VAL A 39 10.83 -10.83 20.27
CA VAL A 39 10.38 -9.43 20.14
C VAL A 39 10.19 -9.05 18.66
N GLY A 40 11.12 -9.44 17.78
CA GLY A 40 10.98 -9.19 16.34
C GLY A 40 9.74 -9.84 15.75
N VAL A 41 9.45 -11.09 16.08
CA VAL A 41 8.23 -11.79 15.63
C VAL A 41 6.98 -11.11 16.17
N LEU A 42 6.98 -10.68 17.44
CA LEU A 42 5.87 -9.98 18.06
C LEU A 42 5.58 -8.64 17.33
N VAL A 43 6.63 -7.87 17.07
CA VAL A 43 6.54 -6.58 16.35
C VAL A 43 5.96 -6.78 14.94
N VAL A 44 6.47 -7.77 14.19
CA VAL A 44 5.94 -8.09 12.86
C VAL A 44 4.48 -8.53 12.95
N GLY A 45 4.13 -9.39 13.91
CA GLY A 45 2.76 -9.88 14.11
C GLY A 45 1.77 -8.76 14.46
N ILE A 46 2.15 -7.81 15.31
CA ILE A 46 1.32 -6.64 15.64
C ILE A 46 1.15 -5.76 14.40
N THR A 47 2.24 -5.49 13.67
CA THR A 47 2.18 -4.66 12.45
C THR A 47 1.29 -5.29 11.38
N GLU A 48 1.42 -6.60 11.14
CA GLU A 48 0.55 -7.34 10.22
C GLU A 48 -0.92 -7.30 10.68
N GLY A 49 -1.18 -7.44 11.97
CA GLY A 49 -2.53 -7.32 12.52
C GLY A 49 -3.16 -5.95 12.22
N ILE A 50 -2.41 -4.88 12.33
CA ILE A 50 -2.85 -3.52 12.00
C ILE A 50 -3.12 -3.39 10.49
N ILE A 51 -2.21 -3.88 9.64
CA ILE A 51 -2.37 -3.86 8.18
C ILE A 51 -3.60 -4.66 7.76
N ILE A 52 -3.78 -5.86 8.30
CA ILE A 52 -4.94 -6.71 8.03
C ILE A 52 -6.24 -6.03 8.49
N HIS A 53 -6.26 -5.40 9.66
CA HIS A 53 -7.43 -4.66 10.12
C HIS A 53 -7.78 -3.51 9.16
N ALA A 54 -6.80 -2.73 8.74
CA ALA A 54 -6.99 -1.64 7.78
C ALA A 54 -7.37 -2.12 6.37
N SER A 55 -7.02 -3.36 6.00
CA SER A 55 -7.30 -3.93 4.67
C SER A 55 -8.77 -4.17 4.38
N PHE A 56 -9.63 -4.16 5.39
CA PHE A 56 -11.08 -4.25 5.19
C PHE A 56 -11.68 -2.94 4.67
N GLY A 57 -11.05 -1.79 4.96
CA GLY A 57 -11.55 -0.48 4.57
C GLY A 57 -12.94 -0.17 5.13
N ASN A 58 -13.61 0.79 4.50
CA ASN A 58 -15.02 1.12 4.76
C ASN A 58 -15.72 1.61 3.48
N PRO A 59 -15.86 0.77 2.43
CA PRO A 59 -16.35 1.17 1.13
C PRO A 59 -17.79 1.68 1.12
N GLU A 60 -18.58 1.35 2.16
CA GLU A 60 -19.98 1.81 2.31
C GLU A 60 -20.08 3.25 2.83
N GLU A 61 -18.99 3.82 3.33
CA GLU A 61 -18.96 5.22 3.80
C GLU A 61 -19.07 6.18 2.61
N PRO A 62 -20.06 7.09 2.59
CA PRO A 62 -20.27 7.97 1.45
C PRO A 62 -19.15 9.00 1.30
N VAL A 63 -18.70 9.16 0.06
CA VAL A 63 -17.74 10.18 -0.37
C VAL A 63 -18.18 10.76 -1.71
N ASP A 64 -17.80 12.02 -1.98
CA ASP A 64 -18.04 12.66 -3.27
C ASP A 64 -16.91 12.36 -4.26
N TYR A 65 -15.70 12.16 -3.75
CA TYR A 65 -14.48 11.92 -4.54
C TYR A 65 -13.76 10.68 -4.06
N VAL A 66 -13.26 9.91 -5.03
CA VAL A 66 -12.36 8.78 -4.79
C VAL A 66 -11.05 8.97 -5.55
N VAL A 67 -9.92 8.83 -4.87
CA VAL A 67 -8.60 8.74 -5.52
C VAL A 67 -8.27 7.28 -5.73
N VAL A 68 -8.08 6.90 -6.99
CA VAL A 68 -7.59 5.57 -7.36
C VAL A 68 -6.07 5.66 -7.50
N LEU A 69 -5.35 5.05 -6.56
CA LEU A 69 -3.89 5.06 -6.57
C LEU A 69 -3.35 4.16 -7.68
N GLY A 70 -2.44 4.67 -8.45
CA GLY A 70 -1.75 3.94 -9.49
C GLY A 70 -0.84 2.82 -8.97
N ALA A 71 -0.47 1.95 -9.88
CA ALA A 71 0.55 0.92 -9.71
C ALA A 71 1.18 0.69 -11.08
N LYS A 72 2.20 -0.17 -11.16
CA LYS A 72 3.01 -0.34 -12.37
C LYS A 72 2.20 -0.66 -13.63
N VAL A 73 2.57 0.00 -14.76
CA VAL A 73 2.14 -0.33 -16.11
C VAL A 73 3.25 -1.13 -16.82
N ASN A 74 2.94 -2.33 -17.32
CA ASN A 74 3.85 -3.12 -18.12
C ASN A 74 3.74 -2.71 -19.61
N ARG A 75 4.64 -3.23 -20.46
CA ARG A 75 4.64 -2.93 -21.91
C ARG A 75 3.38 -3.40 -22.64
N ASP A 76 2.74 -4.43 -22.11
CA ASP A 76 1.55 -5.10 -22.66
C ASP A 76 0.25 -4.76 -21.92
N GLY A 77 0.29 -3.79 -21.00
CA GLY A 77 -0.88 -3.32 -20.25
C GLY A 77 -0.66 -3.18 -18.75
N PRO A 78 -1.73 -3.04 -17.97
CA PRO A 78 -1.62 -2.87 -16.54
C PRO A 78 -0.97 -4.08 -15.84
N SER A 79 -0.17 -3.85 -14.81
CA SER A 79 0.27 -4.93 -13.93
C SER A 79 -0.92 -5.59 -13.24
N VAL A 80 -0.73 -6.79 -12.69
CA VAL A 80 -1.81 -7.47 -11.94
C VAL A 80 -2.35 -6.59 -10.81
N SER A 81 -1.48 -5.90 -10.08
CA SER A 81 -1.91 -5.00 -9.01
C SER A 81 -2.69 -3.79 -9.51
N LEU A 82 -2.31 -3.22 -10.67
CA LEU A 82 -3.05 -2.12 -11.29
C LEU A 82 -4.39 -2.61 -11.82
N TRP A 83 -4.42 -3.78 -12.44
CA TRP A 83 -5.66 -4.40 -12.92
C TRP A 83 -6.66 -4.70 -11.79
N ASP A 84 -6.17 -5.24 -10.67
CA ASP A 84 -7.01 -5.46 -9.48
C ASP A 84 -7.63 -4.14 -8.98
N ARG A 85 -6.89 -3.02 -9.02
CA ARG A 85 -7.40 -1.68 -8.67
C ARG A 85 -8.41 -1.16 -9.68
N ILE A 86 -8.15 -1.33 -10.97
CA ILE A 86 -9.08 -0.95 -12.05
C ILE A 86 -10.41 -1.69 -11.89
N CYS A 87 -10.38 -3.00 -11.69
CA CYS A 87 -11.59 -3.79 -11.47
C CYS A 87 -12.36 -3.34 -10.21
N ALA A 88 -11.66 -3.07 -9.13
CA ALA A 88 -12.29 -2.55 -7.90
C ALA A 88 -12.87 -1.15 -8.09
N ALA A 89 -12.17 -0.27 -8.84
CA ALA A 89 -12.65 1.07 -9.18
C ALA A 89 -13.89 1.02 -10.07
N TYR A 90 -13.90 0.12 -11.06
CA TYR A 90 -15.07 -0.10 -11.91
C TYR A 90 -16.28 -0.49 -11.05
N THR A 91 -16.15 -1.51 -10.20
CA THR A 91 -17.24 -1.98 -9.33
C THR A 91 -17.74 -0.85 -8.43
N TYR A 92 -16.82 -0.15 -7.76
CA TYR A 92 -17.17 0.94 -6.86
C TYR A 92 -17.89 2.09 -7.58
N LEU A 93 -17.41 2.51 -8.75
CA LEU A 93 -18.00 3.61 -9.53
C LEU A 93 -19.33 3.23 -10.18
N ASP A 94 -19.55 1.97 -10.52
CA ASP A 94 -20.83 1.44 -11.01
C ASP A 94 -21.90 1.46 -9.91
N GLU A 95 -21.53 1.05 -8.69
CA GLU A 95 -22.40 1.07 -7.50
C GLU A 95 -22.65 2.49 -6.97
N HIS A 96 -21.74 3.47 -7.26
CA HIS A 96 -21.81 4.85 -6.79
C HIS A 96 -21.80 5.86 -7.95
N PRO A 97 -22.90 6.02 -8.70
CA PRO A 97 -22.95 6.80 -9.94
C PRO A 97 -22.65 8.30 -9.78
N ASN A 98 -22.77 8.84 -8.57
CA ASN A 98 -22.53 10.26 -8.30
C ASN A 98 -21.07 10.56 -7.87
N VAL A 99 -20.25 9.54 -7.63
CA VAL A 99 -18.86 9.70 -7.22
C VAL A 99 -17.98 10.04 -8.42
N THR A 100 -17.10 11.01 -8.25
CA THR A 100 -16.04 11.34 -9.22
C THR A 100 -14.72 10.69 -8.79
N ALA A 101 -14.02 10.08 -9.75
CA ALA A 101 -12.73 9.45 -9.49
C ALA A 101 -11.57 10.31 -10.00
N VAL A 102 -10.56 10.52 -9.15
CA VAL A 102 -9.24 11.01 -9.56
C VAL A 102 -8.33 9.80 -9.73
N LEU A 103 -7.87 9.57 -10.94
CA LEU A 103 -6.92 8.50 -11.29
C LEU A 103 -5.52 9.08 -11.15
N SER A 104 -4.78 8.68 -10.12
CA SER A 104 -3.52 9.32 -9.80
C SER A 104 -2.35 8.35 -9.91
N GLY A 105 -1.34 8.77 -10.67
CA GLY A 105 -0.09 8.05 -10.86
C GLY A 105 0.64 8.50 -12.10
N GLY A 106 1.91 8.89 -11.94
CA GLY A 106 2.79 9.33 -13.01
C GLY A 106 3.31 8.18 -13.86
N GLN A 107 4.37 8.44 -14.61
CA GLN A 107 5.01 7.46 -15.49
C GLN A 107 6.34 7.02 -14.89
N GLY A 108 6.46 5.75 -14.58
CA GLY A 108 7.74 5.14 -14.21
C GLY A 108 8.72 5.10 -15.42
N THR A 109 10.02 5.04 -15.14
CA THR A 109 11.08 5.10 -16.16
C THR A 109 11.02 3.97 -17.19
N ASP A 110 10.39 2.85 -16.86
CA ASP A 110 10.24 1.65 -17.72
C ASP A 110 8.78 1.43 -18.18
N GLU A 111 7.92 2.42 -17.99
CA GLU A 111 6.51 2.38 -18.33
C GLU A 111 6.22 3.09 -19.67
N PRO A 112 5.31 2.54 -20.50
CA PRO A 112 5.00 3.12 -21.80
C PRO A 112 4.11 4.37 -21.72
N ILE A 113 3.27 4.46 -20.69
CA ILE A 113 2.32 5.56 -20.42
C ILE A 113 2.23 5.79 -18.92
N THR A 114 1.57 6.87 -18.48
CA THR A 114 1.30 7.11 -17.07
C THR A 114 0.33 6.07 -16.50
N GLU A 115 0.43 5.81 -15.19
CA GLU A 115 -0.48 4.91 -14.50
C GLU A 115 -1.92 5.46 -14.54
N ALA A 116 -2.08 6.79 -14.42
CA ALA A 116 -3.36 7.47 -14.54
C ALA A 116 -4.00 7.28 -15.92
N GLU A 117 -3.22 7.44 -16.99
CA GLU A 117 -3.71 7.23 -18.37
C GLU A 117 -4.11 5.77 -18.61
N CYS A 118 -3.34 4.82 -18.09
CA CYS A 118 -3.68 3.40 -18.16
C CYS A 118 -5.04 3.12 -17.49
N MET A 119 -5.23 3.61 -16.27
CA MET A 119 -6.49 3.46 -15.54
C MET A 119 -7.67 4.11 -16.28
N TYR A 120 -7.47 5.31 -16.81
CA TYR A 120 -8.50 6.04 -17.57
C TYR A 120 -8.97 5.25 -18.78
N ARG A 121 -8.04 4.78 -19.62
CA ARG A 121 -8.37 4.00 -20.82
C ARG A 121 -9.17 2.76 -20.48
N GLU A 122 -8.75 2.03 -19.47
CA GLU A 122 -9.41 0.78 -19.07
C GLU A 122 -10.81 1.03 -18.45
N LEU A 123 -10.97 2.03 -17.60
CA LEU A 123 -12.27 2.36 -17.00
C LEU A 123 -13.28 2.87 -18.05
N VAL A 124 -12.83 3.68 -19.02
CA VAL A 124 -13.66 4.11 -20.15
C VAL A 124 -14.08 2.91 -21.02
N ASN A 125 -13.13 1.98 -21.30
CA ASN A 125 -13.43 0.76 -22.05
C ASN A 125 -14.44 -0.14 -21.30
N LEU A 126 -14.43 -0.13 -19.98
CA LEU A 126 -15.39 -0.84 -19.13
C LEU A 126 -16.76 -0.15 -19.05
N GLY A 127 -16.89 1.09 -19.54
CA GLY A 127 -18.15 1.82 -19.64
C GLY A 127 -18.38 2.91 -18.59
N ILE A 128 -17.38 3.27 -17.80
CA ILE A 128 -17.47 4.42 -16.89
C ILE A 128 -17.48 5.72 -17.71
N ASP A 129 -18.37 6.64 -17.34
CA ASP A 129 -18.47 7.96 -18.00
C ASP A 129 -17.16 8.74 -17.85
N PRO A 130 -16.51 9.14 -18.97
CA PRO A 130 -15.29 9.92 -18.97
C PRO A 130 -15.37 11.23 -18.17
N GLN A 131 -16.55 11.83 -18.03
CA GLN A 131 -16.74 13.07 -17.27
C GLN A 131 -16.56 12.87 -15.75
N ARG A 132 -16.66 11.64 -15.28
CA ARG A 132 -16.45 11.26 -13.89
C ARG A 132 -14.99 10.89 -13.58
N LEU A 133 -14.12 10.89 -14.58
CA LEU A 133 -12.73 10.43 -14.46
C LEU A 133 -11.78 11.62 -14.69
N TRP A 134 -11.06 12.00 -13.65
CA TRP A 134 -10.02 13.02 -13.74
C TRP A 134 -8.65 12.37 -13.61
N MET A 135 -7.67 12.81 -14.39
CA MET A 135 -6.32 12.26 -14.38
C MET A 135 -5.36 13.19 -13.65
N GLU A 136 -4.56 12.64 -12.77
CA GLU A 136 -3.39 13.26 -12.15
C GLU A 136 -2.17 12.41 -12.53
N GLU A 137 -1.25 12.95 -13.33
CA GLU A 137 -0.21 12.22 -14.03
C GLU A 137 1.21 12.54 -13.57
N ASN A 138 1.37 13.38 -12.53
CA ASN A 138 2.69 13.88 -12.12
C ASN A 138 3.23 13.19 -10.88
N ALA A 139 2.37 12.53 -10.11
CA ALA A 139 2.74 11.95 -8.83
C ALA A 139 3.73 10.76 -9.00
N THR A 140 4.75 10.75 -8.17
CA THR A 140 5.78 9.70 -8.09
C THR A 140 5.80 8.97 -6.76
N SER A 141 5.02 9.43 -5.80
CA SER A 141 4.89 8.85 -4.46
C SER A 141 3.43 8.83 -3.99
N THR A 142 3.13 8.00 -2.98
CA THR A 142 1.76 7.93 -2.43
C THR A 142 1.32 9.25 -1.80
N TRP A 143 2.24 10.01 -1.21
CA TRP A 143 1.93 11.34 -0.67
C TRP A 143 1.55 12.30 -1.79
N GLU A 144 2.34 12.33 -2.88
CA GLU A 144 2.05 13.16 -4.05
C GLU A 144 0.74 12.76 -4.72
N ASN A 145 0.47 11.46 -4.87
CA ASN A 145 -0.81 10.97 -5.38
C ASN A 145 -1.99 11.62 -4.64
N LEU A 146 -1.96 11.63 -3.31
CA LEU A 146 -3.04 12.19 -2.51
C LEU A 146 -3.05 13.72 -2.55
N ASN A 147 -1.88 14.36 -2.39
CA ASN A 147 -1.81 15.81 -2.34
C ASN A 147 -2.18 16.45 -3.69
N PHE A 148 -1.62 15.95 -4.80
CA PHE A 148 -1.92 16.47 -6.14
C PHE A 148 -3.37 16.17 -6.56
N SER A 149 -3.93 15.03 -6.13
CA SER A 149 -5.36 14.74 -6.33
C SER A 149 -6.25 15.72 -5.58
N LEU A 150 -5.90 16.07 -4.33
CA LEU A 150 -6.63 17.07 -3.55
C LEU A 150 -6.54 18.46 -4.20
N ASP A 151 -5.35 18.84 -4.67
CA ASP A 151 -5.14 20.11 -5.38
C ASP A 151 -5.95 20.15 -6.70
N LEU A 152 -6.01 19.04 -7.44
CA LEU A 152 -6.82 18.92 -8.65
C LEU A 152 -8.33 19.03 -8.36
N ILE A 153 -8.81 18.43 -7.27
CA ILE A 153 -10.21 18.55 -6.85
C ILE A 153 -10.51 20.00 -6.51
N GLU A 154 -9.66 20.66 -5.71
CA GLU A 154 -9.81 22.05 -5.33
C GLU A 154 -9.80 23.00 -6.55
N GLU A 155 -8.89 22.77 -7.51
CA GLU A 155 -8.85 23.52 -8.76
C GLU A 155 -10.15 23.42 -9.56
N LYS A 156 -10.74 22.22 -9.64
CA LYS A 156 -11.94 21.97 -10.45
C LYS A 156 -13.24 22.38 -9.76
N THR A 157 -13.29 22.40 -8.43
CA THR A 157 -14.52 22.61 -7.67
C THR A 157 -14.53 23.88 -6.85
N GLY A 158 -13.36 24.47 -6.61
CA GLY A 158 -13.18 25.63 -5.74
C GLY A 158 -13.09 25.27 -4.25
N GLU A 159 -13.22 24.00 -3.88
CA GLU A 159 -13.21 23.53 -2.48
C GLU A 159 -12.36 22.27 -2.31
N ARG A 160 -11.57 22.24 -1.24
CA ARG A 160 -10.82 21.04 -0.85
C ARG A 160 -11.73 20.10 -0.03
N PRO A 161 -11.89 18.83 -0.40
CA PRO A 161 -12.79 17.95 0.30
C PRO A 161 -12.29 17.65 1.72
N GLN A 162 -13.20 17.59 2.69
CA GLN A 162 -12.87 17.19 4.06
C GLN A 162 -12.72 15.67 4.20
N LYS A 163 -13.40 14.90 3.34
CA LYS A 163 -13.41 13.44 3.31
C LYS A 163 -13.06 12.95 1.92
N LEU A 164 -12.20 11.93 1.84
CA LEU A 164 -11.70 11.38 0.57
C LEU A 164 -11.74 9.86 0.59
N GLY A 165 -12.40 9.27 -0.40
CA GLY A 165 -12.25 7.86 -0.71
C GLY A 165 -10.86 7.60 -1.29
N VAL A 166 -10.17 6.58 -0.82
CA VAL A 166 -8.88 6.16 -1.38
C VAL A 166 -8.94 4.69 -1.73
N LEU A 167 -8.92 4.41 -3.03
CA LEU A 167 -8.92 3.07 -3.56
C LEU A 167 -7.49 2.63 -3.84
N SER A 168 -7.08 1.56 -3.18
CA SER A 168 -5.76 0.95 -3.36
C SER A 168 -5.79 -0.53 -3.04
N SER A 169 -4.69 -1.23 -3.33
CA SER A 169 -4.55 -2.63 -2.92
C SER A 169 -4.75 -2.76 -1.40
N GLU A 170 -5.48 -3.77 -0.97
CA GLU A 170 -5.92 -3.97 0.42
C GLU A 170 -4.79 -3.88 1.45
N TYR A 171 -3.61 -4.41 1.13
CA TYR A 171 -2.43 -4.36 2.00
C TYR A 171 -1.86 -2.96 2.18
N HIS A 172 -2.11 -2.03 1.23
CA HIS A 172 -1.55 -0.67 1.22
C HIS A 172 -2.42 0.35 1.96
N LEU A 173 -3.67 0.04 2.28
CA LEU A 173 -4.64 1.00 2.85
C LEU A 173 -4.18 1.60 4.17
N TYR A 174 -3.50 0.84 5.05
CA TYR A 174 -2.98 1.40 6.29
C TYR A 174 -1.99 2.54 6.04
N ARG A 175 -1.02 2.36 5.14
CA ARG A 175 -0.03 3.39 4.83
C ARG A 175 -0.67 4.56 4.08
N ALA A 176 -1.60 4.31 3.15
CA ALA A 176 -2.38 5.34 2.48
C ALA A 176 -3.19 6.20 3.48
N SER A 177 -3.78 5.60 4.52
CA SER A 177 -4.48 6.35 5.57
C SER A 177 -3.57 7.29 6.35
N ARG A 178 -2.30 6.91 6.54
CA ARG A 178 -1.32 7.77 7.23
C ARG A 178 -0.97 9.00 6.38
N PHE A 179 -0.88 8.83 5.06
CA PHE A 179 -0.67 9.95 4.13
C PHE A 179 -1.89 10.85 4.02
N ALA A 180 -3.08 10.30 3.89
CA ALA A 180 -4.32 11.08 3.86
C ALA A 180 -4.45 11.96 5.13
N LYS A 181 -4.13 11.39 6.30
CA LYS A 181 -4.09 12.15 7.55
C LYS A 181 -3.04 13.27 7.53
N ALA A 182 -1.86 13.03 6.93
CA ALA A 182 -0.83 14.06 6.77
C ALA A 182 -1.27 15.19 5.82
N CYS A 183 -2.09 14.87 4.80
CA CYS A 183 -2.73 15.85 3.91
C CYS A 183 -3.94 16.57 4.55
N GLY A 184 -4.30 16.23 5.80
CA GLY A 184 -5.39 16.89 6.53
C GLY A 184 -6.80 16.48 6.11
N VAL A 185 -6.97 15.33 5.45
CA VAL A 185 -8.26 14.83 4.96
C VAL A 185 -8.70 13.57 5.72
N GLU A 186 -10.00 13.41 5.95
CA GLU A 186 -10.58 12.19 6.49
C GLU A 186 -10.52 11.08 5.44
N PHE A 187 -9.97 9.94 5.83
CA PHE A 187 -9.70 8.80 4.95
C PHE A 187 -10.83 7.77 4.97
N VAL A 188 -11.35 7.44 3.80
CA VAL A 188 -12.25 6.31 3.59
C VAL A 188 -11.55 5.28 2.69
N GLY A 189 -11.17 4.14 3.25
CA GLY A 189 -10.45 3.10 2.53
C GLY A 189 -11.36 2.24 1.66
N ILE A 190 -11.03 2.11 0.37
CA ILE A 190 -11.74 1.25 -0.58
C ILE A 190 -10.74 0.17 -1.05
N PRO A 191 -10.91 -1.09 -0.59
CA PRO A 191 -9.94 -2.14 -0.85
C PRO A 191 -10.06 -2.76 -2.24
N ALA A 192 -8.99 -2.71 -3.03
CA ALA A 192 -8.81 -3.59 -4.17
C ALA A 192 -8.18 -4.91 -3.69
N LYS A 193 -8.94 -6.00 -3.78
CA LYS A 193 -8.49 -7.32 -3.32
C LYS A 193 -7.46 -7.90 -4.27
N THR A 194 -6.32 -8.33 -3.74
CA THR A 194 -5.26 -8.96 -4.52
C THR A 194 -5.71 -10.33 -5.03
N SER A 195 -5.80 -10.49 -6.35
CA SER A 195 -6.31 -11.69 -7.01
C SER A 195 -5.38 -12.91 -6.87
N ARG A 196 -4.05 -12.69 -6.82
CA ARG A 196 -3.04 -13.77 -6.74
C ARG A 196 -2.55 -13.97 -5.32
N LEU A 197 -2.82 -15.14 -4.72
CA LEU A 197 -2.43 -15.48 -3.36
C LEU A 197 -0.91 -15.35 -3.10
N SER A 198 -0.05 -15.75 -4.03
CA SER A 198 1.39 -15.62 -3.89
C SER A 198 1.86 -14.16 -3.81
N GLN A 199 1.23 -13.28 -4.60
CA GLN A 199 1.49 -11.85 -4.54
C GLN A 199 0.94 -11.25 -3.25
N LYS A 200 -0.24 -11.66 -2.81
CA LYS A 200 -0.86 -11.21 -1.56
C LYS A 200 0.09 -11.40 -0.38
N ILE A 201 0.59 -12.62 -0.17
CA ILE A 201 1.53 -12.93 0.93
C ILE A 201 2.80 -12.05 0.83
N ASN A 202 3.40 -11.94 -0.36
CA ASN A 202 4.60 -11.14 -0.55
C ASN A 202 4.36 -9.65 -0.29
N HIS A 203 3.22 -9.12 -0.71
CA HIS A 203 2.88 -7.71 -0.54
C HIS A 203 2.61 -7.36 0.92
N PHE A 204 1.85 -8.18 1.65
CA PHE A 204 1.62 -7.98 3.07
C PHE A 204 2.94 -7.97 3.85
N MET A 205 3.82 -8.97 3.65
CA MET A 205 5.14 -9.00 4.28
C MET A 205 6.02 -7.80 3.93
N ARG A 206 5.97 -7.31 2.68
CA ARG A 206 6.72 -6.12 2.26
C ARG A 206 6.14 -4.84 2.86
N GLU A 207 4.84 -4.79 3.05
CA GLU A 207 4.17 -3.64 3.63
C GLU A 207 4.56 -3.40 5.09
N VAL A 208 4.87 -4.44 5.86
CA VAL A 208 5.48 -4.29 7.20
C VAL A 208 6.71 -3.41 7.14
N ALA A 209 7.63 -3.68 6.20
CA ALA A 209 8.82 -2.85 6.03
C ALA A 209 8.47 -1.42 5.60
N GLY A 210 7.47 -1.24 4.71
CA GLY A 210 6.99 0.07 4.29
C GLY A 210 6.40 0.89 5.43
N VAL A 211 5.64 0.25 6.32
CA VAL A 211 5.09 0.90 7.53
C VAL A 211 6.19 1.34 8.48
N TRP A 212 7.18 0.48 8.74
CA TRP A 212 8.30 0.84 9.61
C TRP A 212 9.21 1.92 9.00
N HIS A 213 9.43 1.88 7.68
CA HIS A 213 10.11 2.96 6.97
C HIS A 213 9.39 4.30 7.17
N TYR A 214 8.07 4.32 7.01
CA TYR A 214 7.25 5.51 7.27
C TYR A 214 7.38 6.01 8.71
N ILE A 215 7.30 5.11 9.71
CA ILE A 215 7.37 5.46 11.14
C ILE A 215 8.75 6.02 11.51
N LEU A 216 9.83 5.41 11.03
CA LEU A 216 11.20 5.76 11.42
C LEU A 216 11.75 6.99 10.70
N LEU A 217 11.37 7.19 9.44
CA LEU A 217 11.87 8.30 8.63
C LEU A 217 10.89 9.47 8.53
N GLY A 218 9.75 9.39 9.24
CA GLY A 218 8.83 10.51 9.41
C GLY A 218 8.03 10.88 8.17
N GLY A 219 7.87 9.95 7.21
CA GLY A 219 7.13 10.22 5.97
C GLY A 219 7.76 11.28 5.07
N ASN A 220 9.03 11.64 5.29
CA ASN A 220 9.78 12.49 4.37
C ASN A 220 10.02 11.71 3.09
N TYR A 221 9.29 12.09 2.06
CA TYR A 221 9.43 11.60 0.69
C TYR A 221 10.00 12.75 -0.12
N ASP A 222 11.32 12.80 -0.15
CA ASP A 222 12.10 13.44 -1.20
C ASP A 222 12.41 12.38 -2.26
#